data_56a2a4b8733a2e24a0a8da6a56806f89
#
_entry.id   56a2a4b8733a2e24a0a8da6a56806f89
#
_cell.length_a   1.000
_cell.length_b   1.000
_cell.length_c   1.000
_cell.angle_alpha   90.00
_cell.angle_beta   90.00
_cell.angle_gamma   90.00
#
_symmetry.space_group_name_H-M   'P 1'
#
loop_
_entity.id
_entity.type
_entity.pdbx_description
1 polymer ?
#
loop_
_entity_poly.entity_id
_entity_poly.type
_entity_poly.pdbx_seq_one_letter_code
_entity_poly.pdbx_strand_id
1 'polypeptide(L)'
;MARMIPPTVHPSVQSNAERRLFDVFRDTPGTEEWVCLHSLALAQHETKRRAEIDFLLLTRQGIFVLEVKGGRISRKNGIWVFTDRWGNSNSKSESPFDQASTAMFSLERQVRTEFEDNKRRRRLLFGFGAMFPDIVFDVAGVEVDRRQV
;
A
#
# COMPACT_ATOMS: atom_id res chain seq x y z
N MET A 1 5.83 -9.72 16.35
CA MET A 1 6.02 -8.30 15.99
C MET A 1 6.83 -8.23 14.71
N ALA A 2 6.34 -7.51 13.71
CA ALA A 2 7.04 -7.39 12.43
C ALA A 2 8.35 -6.59 12.56
N ARG A 3 9.34 -6.95 11.74
CA ARG A 3 10.57 -6.15 11.58
C ARG A 3 10.29 -4.95 10.68
N MET A 4 10.27 -3.75 11.25
CA MET A 4 10.07 -2.51 10.51
C MET A 4 11.37 -1.99 9.89
N ILE A 5 11.30 -1.52 8.63
CA ILE A 5 12.40 -0.87 7.91
C ILE A 5 11.86 0.40 7.22
N PRO A 6 12.28 1.59 7.64
CA PRO A 6 13.13 1.89 8.79
C PRO A 6 12.48 1.52 10.13
N PRO A 7 13.22 1.43 11.23
CA PRO A 7 12.66 1.03 12.55
C PRO A 7 11.73 2.08 13.17
N THR A 8 11.71 3.28 12.63
CA THR A 8 10.86 4.40 13.04
C THR A 8 10.29 5.11 11.83
N VAL A 9 9.11 5.70 11.99
CA VAL A 9 8.49 6.52 10.93
C VAL A 9 9.34 7.76 10.67
N HIS A 10 9.64 8.03 9.40
CA HIS A 10 10.40 9.22 9.03
C HIS A 10 9.64 10.49 9.43
N PRO A 11 10.31 11.53 9.98
CA PRO A 11 9.64 12.77 10.42
C PRO A 11 8.85 13.50 9.33
N SER A 12 9.24 13.36 8.06
CA SER A 12 8.52 13.97 6.92
C SER A 12 7.17 13.34 6.62
N VAL A 13 6.88 12.13 7.13
CA VAL A 13 5.58 11.49 6.94
C VAL A 13 4.53 12.25 7.75
N GLN A 14 3.64 12.93 7.04
CA GLN A 14 2.58 13.74 7.67
C GLN A 14 1.27 12.96 7.89
N SER A 15 1.12 11.81 7.24
CA SER A 15 -0.05 10.97 7.32
C SER A 15 -0.19 10.29 8.69
N ASN A 16 -1.20 10.69 9.46
CA ASN A 16 -1.51 9.99 10.72
C ASN A 16 -1.99 8.55 10.47
N ALA A 17 -2.64 8.30 9.34
CA ALA A 17 -3.08 6.97 8.94
C ALA A 17 -1.89 6.01 8.79
N GLU A 18 -0.84 6.47 8.10
CA GLU A 18 0.39 5.69 7.96
C GLU A 18 1.08 5.45 9.31
N ARG A 19 1.17 6.48 10.17
CA ARG A 19 1.75 6.34 11.52
C ARG A 19 1.02 5.30 12.36
N ARG A 20 -0.32 5.32 12.33
CA ARG A 20 -1.13 4.32 13.04
C ARG A 20 -0.92 2.91 12.51
N LEU A 21 -0.89 2.74 11.19
CA LEU A 21 -0.63 1.43 10.60
C LEU A 21 0.80 0.94 10.86
N PHE A 22 1.77 1.85 10.87
CA PHE A 22 3.13 1.50 11.26
C PHE A 22 3.18 0.88 12.65
N ASP A 23 2.52 1.50 13.64
CA ASP A 23 2.44 0.98 15.01
C ASP A 23 1.69 -0.36 15.05
N VAL A 24 0.59 -0.50 14.30
CA VAL A 24 -0.16 -1.75 14.19
C VAL A 24 0.72 -2.88 13.65
N PHE A 25 1.44 -2.68 12.54
CA PHE A 25 2.32 -3.72 11.99
C PHE A 25 3.47 -4.06 12.93
N ARG A 26 4.09 -3.04 13.56
CA ARG A 26 5.15 -3.25 14.52
C ARG A 26 4.69 -4.09 15.71
N ASP A 27 3.50 -3.81 16.26
CA ASP A 27 3.08 -4.32 17.56
C ASP A 27 2.18 -5.55 17.47
N THR A 28 1.71 -5.94 16.28
CA THR A 28 0.81 -7.09 16.10
C THR A 28 1.53 -8.41 16.40
N PRO A 29 1.02 -9.23 17.34
CA PRO A 29 1.55 -10.56 17.58
C PRO A 29 1.34 -11.49 16.38
N GLY A 30 2.22 -12.50 16.22
CA GLY A 30 2.13 -13.46 15.12
C GLY A 30 2.71 -12.97 13.79
N THR A 31 3.38 -11.82 13.81
CA THR A 31 4.04 -11.22 12.63
C THR A 31 5.57 -11.25 12.72
N GLU A 32 6.13 -12.10 13.59
CA GLU A 32 7.57 -12.15 13.90
C GLU A 32 8.44 -12.43 12.66
N GLU A 33 7.86 -13.09 11.67
CA GLU A 33 8.54 -13.43 10.43
C GLU A 33 8.30 -12.42 9.30
N TRP A 34 7.52 -11.38 9.58
CA TRP A 34 7.26 -10.34 8.59
C TRP A 34 8.36 -9.29 8.60
N VAL A 35 8.73 -8.85 7.39
CA VAL A 35 9.51 -7.63 7.21
C VAL A 35 8.61 -6.60 6.55
N CYS A 36 8.45 -5.47 7.18
CA CYS A 36 7.62 -4.38 6.69
C CYS A 36 8.51 -3.19 6.31
N LEU A 37 8.56 -2.87 5.01
CA LEU A 37 9.22 -1.66 4.53
C LEU A 37 8.16 -0.54 4.46
N HIS A 38 8.51 0.64 4.97
CA HIS A 38 7.64 1.82 4.97
C HIS A 38 8.24 2.93 4.12
N SER A 39 7.40 3.61 3.32
CA SER A 39 7.78 4.70 2.42
C SER A 39 8.89 4.28 1.44
N LEU A 40 8.68 3.18 0.74
CA LEU A 40 9.64 2.65 -0.22
C LEU A 40 9.52 3.39 -1.55
N ALA A 41 10.59 4.10 -1.95
CA ALA A 41 10.69 4.69 -3.28
C ALA A 41 11.14 3.62 -4.29
N LEU A 42 10.33 3.38 -5.32
CA LEU A 42 10.72 2.53 -6.44
C LEU A 42 11.58 3.32 -7.44
N ALA A 43 12.73 2.75 -7.82
CA ALA A 43 13.52 3.28 -8.90
C ALA A 43 12.74 3.15 -10.22
N GLN A 44 12.42 4.27 -10.86
CA GLN A 44 11.76 4.28 -12.16
C GLN A 44 12.71 4.69 -13.27
N HIS A 45 12.55 4.01 -14.43
CA HIS A 45 13.17 4.44 -15.69
C HIS A 45 12.59 5.79 -16.16
N GLU A 46 13.47 6.68 -16.45
CA GLU A 46 13.54 7.95 -17.22
C GLU A 46 12.30 8.84 -17.44
N THR A 47 11.06 8.44 -17.29
CA THR A 47 9.95 9.31 -17.76
C THR A 47 8.79 9.54 -16.80
N LYS A 48 8.73 8.96 -15.60
CA LYS A 48 7.61 9.18 -14.65
C LYS A 48 8.06 9.34 -13.21
N ARG A 49 7.32 10.20 -12.49
CA ARG A 49 7.43 10.42 -11.04
C ARG A 49 7.67 9.11 -10.28
N ARG A 50 8.59 9.15 -9.32
CA ARG A 50 8.87 8.04 -8.41
C ARG A 50 7.56 7.48 -7.87
N ALA A 51 7.28 6.21 -8.14
CA ALA A 51 6.20 5.53 -7.43
C ALA A 51 6.70 5.27 -6.01
N GLU A 52 5.95 5.70 -5.04
CA GLU A 52 6.18 5.41 -3.63
C GLU A 52 5.20 4.31 -3.21
N ILE A 53 5.70 3.37 -2.43
CA ILE A 53 4.89 2.34 -1.78
C ILE A 53 4.80 2.73 -0.31
N ASP A 54 3.59 2.96 0.20
CA ASP A 54 3.41 3.32 1.60
C ASP A 54 3.88 2.19 2.52
N PHE A 55 3.43 0.95 2.27
CA PHE A 55 3.93 -0.24 2.97
C PHE A 55 4.16 -1.40 2.00
N LEU A 56 5.29 -2.07 2.17
CA LEU A 56 5.62 -3.32 1.51
C LEU A 56 5.82 -4.41 2.57
N LEU A 57 4.96 -5.42 2.56
CA LEU A 57 5.06 -6.54 3.48
C LEU A 57 5.71 -7.73 2.79
N LEU A 58 6.80 -8.20 3.36
CA LEU A 58 7.46 -9.46 2.99
C LEU A 58 7.07 -10.50 4.03
N THR A 59 6.36 -11.53 3.60
CA THR A 59 5.84 -12.59 4.45
C THR A 59 6.21 -13.96 3.89
N ARG A 60 5.93 -15.04 4.62
CA ARG A 60 6.07 -16.40 4.08
C ARG A 60 5.10 -16.69 2.93
N GLN A 61 3.93 -16.03 2.92
CA GLN A 61 2.89 -16.20 1.91
C GLN A 61 3.22 -15.47 0.62
N GLY A 62 3.94 -14.35 0.69
CA GLY A 62 4.26 -13.54 -0.47
C GLY A 62 4.67 -12.12 -0.13
N ILE A 63 4.62 -11.28 -1.15
CA ILE A 63 4.98 -9.87 -1.13
C ILE A 63 3.71 -9.06 -1.36
N PHE A 64 3.37 -8.18 -0.43
CA PHE A 64 2.12 -7.41 -0.49
C PHE A 64 2.41 -5.91 -0.47
N VAL A 65 1.89 -5.21 -1.46
CA VAL A 65 1.95 -3.74 -1.58
C VAL A 65 0.66 -3.15 -1.02
N LEU A 66 0.79 -2.25 -0.07
CA LEU A 66 -0.35 -1.58 0.55
C LEU A 66 -0.26 -0.07 0.34
N GLU A 67 -1.34 0.49 -0.17
CA GLU A 67 -1.60 1.92 -0.24
C GLU A 67 -2.44 2.36 0.96
N VAL A 68 -2.11 3.49 1.56
CA VAL A 68 -2.81 4.01 2.75
C VAL A 68 -3.51 5.31 2.42
N LYS A 69 -4.79 5.37 2.75
CA LYS A 69 -5.58 6.59 2.61
C LYS A 69 -6.25 6.92 3.95
N GLY A 70 -5.81 8.01 4.56
CA GLY A 70 -6.45 8.57 5.74
C GLY A 70 -7.61 9.50 5.43
N GLY A 71 -8.36 9.85 6.47
CA GLY A 71 -9.50 10.75 6.38
C GLY A 71 -10.79 10.07 5.91
N ARG A 72 -11.74 10.89 5.49
CA ARG A 72 -13.01 10.40 4.95
C ARG A 72 -12.86 10.14 3.45
N ILE A 73 -13.39 9.00 3.02
CA ILE A 73 -13.28 8.57 1.63
C ILE A 73 -14.68 8.27 1.13
N SER A 74 -14.98 8.78 -0.05
CA SER A 74 -16.23 8.47 -0.76
C SER A 74 -15.94 8.30 -2.25
N ARG A 75 -16.82 7.56 -2.93
CA ARG A 75 -16.79 7.41 -4.38
C ARG A 75 -18.15 7.77 -4.94
N LYS A 76 -18.17 8.65 -5.92
CA LYS A 76 -19.40 9.04 -6.62
C LYS A 76 -19.11 9.13 -8.13
N ASN A 77 -19.90 8.44 -8.92
CA ASN A 77 -19.77 8.41 -10.39
C ASN A 77 -18.34 8.11 -10.87
N GLY A 78 -17.68 7.12 -10.25
CA GLY A 78 -16.31 6.73 -10.58
C GLY A 78 -15.21 7.65 -10.04
N ILE A 79 -15.57 8.78 -9.42
CA ILE A 79 -14.60 9.71 -8.84
C ILE A 79 -14.44 9.44 -7.35
N TRP A 80 -13.21 9.29 -6.91
CA TRP A 80 -12.82 9.17 -5.52
C TRP A 80 -12.63 10.54 -4.90
N VAL A 81 -13.23 10.77 -3.75
CA VAL A 81 -13.12 12.02 -2.98
C VAL A 81 -12.48 11.69 -1.65
N PHE A 82 -11.35 12.31 -1.39
CA PHE A 82 -10.58 12.18 -0.15
C PHE A 82 -10.74 13.49 0.63
N THR A 83 -11.26 13.43 1.84
CA THR A 83 -11.46 14.61 2.69
C THR A 83 -10.61 14.45 3.95
N ASP A 84 -9.71 15.41 4.16
CA ASP A 84 -8.87 15.43 5.35
C ASP A 84 -9.65 15.83 6.62
N ARG A 85 -8.98 15.81 7.76
CA ARG A 85 -9.59 16.17 9.05
C ARG A 85 -10.01 17.64 9.17
N TRP A 86 -9.49 18.51 8.31
CA TRP A 86 -9.84 19.94 8.27
C TRP A 86 -10.96 20.23 7.27
N GLY A 87 -11.45 19.22 6.55
CA GLY A 87 -12.53 19.36 5.58
C GLY A 87 -12.06 19.69 4.16
N ASN A 88 -10.76 19.74 3.90
CA ASN A 88 -10.27 19.94 2.55
C ASN A 88 -10.47 18.65 1.74
N SER A 89 -11.07 18.78 0.57
CA SER A 89 -11.35 17.64 -0.29
C SER A 89 -10.49 17.67 -1.55
N ASN A 90 -9.99 16.51 -1.93
CA ASN A 90 -9.28 16.27 -3.16
C ASN A 90 -9.96 15.14 -3.92
N SER A 91 -10.17 15.32 -5.22
CA SER A 91 -10.85 14.34 -6.08
C SER A 91 -9.86 13.73 -7.07
N LYS A 92 -9.93 12.40 -7.23
CA LYS A 92 -9.12 11.64 -8.18
C LYS A 92 -9.97 10.61 -8.93
N SER A 93 -9.67 10.38 -10.20
CA SER A 93 -10.24 9.28 -10.97
C SER A 93 -9.56 7.95 -10.65
N GLU A 94 -8.26 7.99 -10.31
CA GLU A 94 -7.49 6.81 -9.93
C GLU A 94 -7.86 6.35 -8.53
N SER A 95 -8.19 5.06 -8.39
CA SER A 95 -8.51 4.49 -7.09
C SER A 95 -7.24 4.19 -6.28
N PRO A 96 -7.35 4.11 -4.94
CA PRO A 96 -6.25 3.61 -4.12
C PRO A 96 -5.82 2.18 -4.48
N PHE A 97 -6.76 1.37 -4.94
CA PHE A 97 -6.48 0.00 -5.41
C PHE A 97 -5.69 0.01 -6.72
N ASP A 98 -5.99 0.93 -7.66
CA ASP A 98 -5.21 1.10 -8.88
C ASP A 98 -3.80 1.56 -8.59
N GLN A 99 -3.62 2.47 -7.62
CA GLN A 99 -2.30 2.91 -7.15
C GLN A 99 -1.50 1.73 -6.61
N ALA A 100 -2.09 0.96 -5.70
CA ALA A 100 -1.44 -0.21 -5.11
C ALA A 100 -1.11 -1.28 -6.15
N SER A 101 -2.03 -1.59 -7.07
CA SER A 101 -1.82 -2.59 -8.12
C SER A 101 -0.72 -2.17 -9.10
N THR A 102 -0.70 -0.92 -9.52
CA THR A 102 0.34 -0.39 -10.41
C THR A 102 1.72 -0.45 -9.76
N ALA A 103 1.81 -0.09 -8.48
CA ALA A 103 3.05 -0.20 -7.71
C ALA A 103 3.49 -1.67 -7.56
N MET A 104 2.55 -2.58 -7.28
CA MET A 104 2.81 -4.00 -7.16
C MET A 104 3.35 -4.59 -8.47
N PHE A 105 2.72 -4.31 -9.61
CA PHE A 105 3.20 -4.80 -10.92
C PHE A 105 4.58 -4.23 -11.29
N SER A 106 4.86 -2.98 -10.93
CA SER A 106 6.18 -2.38 -11.11
C SER A 106 7.24 -3.09 -10.27
N LEU A 107 6.94 -3.35 -9.01
CA LEU A 107 7.82 -4.09 -8.10
C LEU A 107 8.03 -5.54 -8.58
N GLU A 108 6.96 -6.23 -8.94
CA GLU A 108 7.02 -7.60 -9.46
C GLU A 108 7.96 -7.70 -10.66
N ARG A 109 7.86 -6.77 -11.60
CA ARG A 109 8.74 -6.71 -12.78
C ARG A 109 10.19 -6.55 -12.36
N GLN A 110 10.50 -5.62 -11.45
CA GLN A 110 11.87 -5.38 -10.96
C GLN A 110 12.42 -6.63 -10.27
N VAL A 111 11.66 -7.26 -9.37
CA VAL A 111 12.06 -8.48 -8.68
C VAL A 111 12.29 -9.63 -9.68
N ARG A 112 11.42 -9.77 -10.67
CA ARG A 112 11.58 -10.83 -11.67
C ARG A 112 12.80 -10.61 -12.57
N THR A 113 13.13 -9.38 -12.89
CA THR A 113 14.34 -9.06 -13.68
C THR A 113 15.61 -9.27 -12.86
N GLU A 114 15.65 -8.77 -11.63
CA GLU A 114 16.84 -8.86 -10.77
C GLU A 114 17.21 -10.30 -10.42
N PHE A 115 16.22 -11.17 -10.27
CA PHE A 115 16.43 -12.56 -9.87
C PHE A 115 16.18 -13.57 -11.00
N GLU A 116 16.56 -13.23 -12.23
CA GLU A 116 16.26 -14.03 -13.45
C GLU A 116 16.60 -15.51 -13.35
N ASP A 117 17.70 -15.88 -12.73
CA ASP A 117 18.20 -17.25 -12.65
C ASP A 117 17.65 -18.07 -11.47
N ASN A 118 16.80 -17.48 -10.61
CA ASN A 118 16.33 -18.16 -9.41
C ASN A 118 15.01 -18.91 -9.62
N LYS A 119 15.06 -20.25 -9.63
CA LYS A 119 13.86 -21.11 -9.77
C LYS A 119 12.79 -20.87 -8.68
N ARG A 120 13.18 -20.40 -7.49
CA ARG A 120 12.24 -20.13 -6.38
C ARG A 120 11.32 -18.94 -6.66
N ARG A 121 11.74 -17.97 -7.47
CA ARG A 121 10.95 -16.78 -7.81
C ARG A 121 9.63 -17.09 -8.53
N ARG A 122 9.56 -18.19 -9.28
CA ARG A 122 8.32 -18.59 -9.99
C ARG A 122 7.17 -18.90 -9.05
N ARG A 123 7.43 -19.06 -7.76
CA ARG A 123 6.45 -19.34 -6.70
C ARG A 123 6.16 -18.15 -5.81
N LEU A 124 6.79 -16.96 -6.04
CA LEU A 124 6.49 -15.77 -5.27
C LEU A 124 5.10 -15.27 -5.63
N LEU A 125 4.25 -15.19 -4.62
CA LEU A 125 2.97 -14.55 -4.69
C LEU A 125 3.16 -13.03 -4.52
N PHE A 126 2.56 -12.25 -5.39
CA PHE A 126 2.43 -10.79 -5.23
C PHE A 126 0.98 -10.44 -5.03
N GLY A 127 0.72 -9.54 -4.10
CA GLY A 127 -0.60 -9.04 -3.81
C GLY A 127 -0.57 -7.54 -3.54
N PHE A 128 -1.73 -6.92 -3.58
CA PHE A 128 -1.90 -5.52 -3.26
C PHE A 128 -3.19 -5.27 -2.51
N GLY A 129 -3.26 -4.12 -1.84
CA GLY A 129 -4.45 -3.70 -1.13
C GLY A 129 -4.43 -2.21 -0.80
N ALA A 130 -5.59 -1.68 -0.40
CA ALA A 130 -5.71 -0.35 0.14
C ALA A 130 -6.21 -0.42 1.60
N MET A 131 -5.62 0.42 2.46
CA MET A 131 -5.92 0.48 3.88
C MET A 131 -6.56 1.82 4.23
N PHE A 132 -7.69 1.76 4.92
CA PHE A 132 -8.49 2.94 5.31
C PHE A 132 -8.66 2.99 6.84
N PRO A 133 -7.61 3.33 7.61
CA PRO A 133 -7.62 3.16 9.07
C PRO A 133 -8.56 4.13 9.80
N ASP A 134 -9.08 5.15 9.12
CA ASP A 134 -9.93 6.18 9.72
C ASP A 134 -11.42 5.95 9.49
N ILE A 135 -11.80 4.96 8.68
CA ILE A 135 -13.20 4.66 8.38
C ILE A 135 -13.45 3.15 8.40
N VAL A 136 -14.70 2.78 8.62
CA VAL A 136 -15.19 1.45 8.24
C VAL A 136 -15.54 1.53 6.75
N PHE A 137 -14.79 0.85 5.92
CA PHE A 137 -15.06 0.81 4.49
C PHE A 137 -16.20 -0.18 4.23
N ASP A 138 -17.39 0.35 4.04
CA ASP A 138 -18.57 -0.44 3.68
C ASP A 138 -18.67 -0.55 2.16
N VAL A 139 -18.63 -1.78 1.67
CA VAL A 139 -18.73 -2.12 0.25
C VAL A 139 -20.17 -1.99 -0.26
N ALA A 140 -21.16 -2.00 0.63
CA ALA A 140 -22.57 -1.87 0.27
C ALA A 140 -22.86 -0.45 -0.21
N GLY A 141 -22.95 -0.24 -1.51
CA GLY A 141 -23.24 1.04 -2.15
C GLY A 141 -22.05 1.71 -2.82
N VAL A 142 -20.90 1.10 -2.82
CA VAL A 142 -19.74 1.54 -3.60
C VAL A 142 -19.60 0.61 -4.80
N GLU A 143 -19.46 1.19 -6.00
CA GLU A 143 -19.18 0.43 -7.23
C GLU A 143 -17.71 -0.07 -7.20
N VAL A 144 -17.38 -0.89 -6.22
CA VAL A 144 -16.08 -1.56 -6.11
C VAL A 144 -16.28 -3.00 -6.53
N ASP A 145 -15.45 -3.49 -7.43
CA ASP A 145 -15.44 -4.92 -7.76
C ASP A 145 -15.17 -5.71 -6.47
N ARG A 146 -16.04 -6.68 -6.17
CA ARG A 146 -15.90 -7.58 -5.00
C ARG A 146 -14.55 -8.31 -4.95
N ARG A 147 -13.79 -8.30 -6.06
CA ARG A 147 -12.44 -8.85 -6.14
C ARG A 147 -11.37 -7.88 -5.61
N GLN A 148 -11.73 -6.64 -5.31
CA GLN A 148 -10.83 -5.60 -4.81
C GLN A 148 -10.93 -5.39 -3.29
N VAL A 149 -11.78 -6.17 -2.61
CA VAL A 149 -12.04 -6.06 -1.17
C VAL A 149 -11.71 -7.37 -0.46
#